data_cb9891b81af4194cc9175999470c89a1
#
_entry.id   cb9891b81af4194cc9175999470c89a1
#
_cell.length_a   1.000
_cell.length_b   1.000
_cell.length_c   1.000
_cell.angle_alpha   90.00
_cell.angle_beta   90.00
_cell.angle_gamma   90.00
#
_symmetry.space_group_name_H-M   'P 1'
#
loop_
_entity.id
_entity.type
_entity.pdbx_description
1 polymer ?
#
loop_
_entity_poly.entity_id
_entity_poly.type
_entity_poly.pdbx_seq_one_letter_code
_entity_poly.pdbx_strand_id
1 'polypeptide(L)'
;MQAHGIAIRARGPVAATQAPARRRQCRVSAAAVGAPAARARVTHSMPPEKAEVFRSLEGWAARSLLPLLKPVEECWQPADFLPDSSSEMFGHEVRELRARAAGLPDEYFVVLVGDMVTEEALPTYQTMINTLDGVRDETGASNCPWAVWTRAWTAEENRHGDILGKYMYLSGRVDMRMVEKTVQYLIGSGMVRTRHHHLYIHLGL
;
A
#
# COMPACT_ATOMS: atom_id res chain seq x y z
N MET A 1 -6.29 -36.84 35.45
CA MET A 1 -5.65 -35.60 35.04
C MET A 1 -4.26 -35.96 34.50
N GLN A 2 -4.10 -36.09 33.22
CA GLN A 2 -2.79 -36.31 32.56
C GLN A 2 -2.59 -35.19 31.57
N ALA A 3 -1.59 -34.35 31.83
CA ALA A 3 -1.15 -33.30 30.97
C ALA A 3 -0.36 -33.89 29.79
N HIS A 4 -0.84 -33.71 28.56
CA HIS A 4 -0.10 -34.07 27.35
C HIS A 4 0.75 -32.87 26.94
N GLY A 5 2.06 -32.97 27.25
CA GLY A 5 3.03 -31.99 26.78
C GLY A 5 3.26 -32.15 25.28
N ILE A 6 3.12 -31.02 24.55
CA ILE A 6 3.47 -30.93 23.13
C ILE A 6 5.00 -30.85 23.06
N ALA A 7 5.64 -31.90 22.58
CA ALA A 7 7.06 -31.91 22.31
C ALA A 7 7.38 -31.20 21.00
N ILE A 8 7.99 -30.01 21.10
CA ILE A 8 8.57 -29.30 19.95
C ILE A 8 9.86 -30.03 19.56
N ARG A 9 9.86 -30.72 18.42
CA ARG A 9 11.06 -31.31 17.85
C ARG A 9 12.01 -30.21 17.39
N ALA A 10 13.09 -30.00 18.14
CA ALA A 10 14.22 -29.19 17.70
C ALA A 10 14.89 -29.87 16.50
N ARG A 11 14.95 -29.20 15.36
CA ARG A 11 15.78 -29.61 14.21
C ARG A 11 17.24 -29.32 14.59
N GLY A 12 18.09 -30.33 14.53
CA GLY A 12 19.54 -30.23 14.79
C GLY A 12 20.23 -29.29 13.78
N PRO A 13 21.43 -28.83 14.11
CA PRO A 13 22.14 -27.83 13.31
C PRO A 13 22.57 -28.43 11.97
N VAL A 14 22.15 -27.79 10.87
CA VAL A 14 22.71 -28.05 9.55
C VAL A 14 24.09 -27.38 9.50
N ALA A 15 25.13 -28.17 9.35
CA ALA A 15 26.50 -27.67 9.18
C ALA A 15 26.57 -26.82 7.87
N ALA A 16 26.68 -25.52 8.04
CA ALA A 16 26.96 -24.62 6.93
C ALA A 16 28.47 -24.63 6.65
N THR A 17 28.85 -25.22 5.53
CA THR A 17 30.17 -25.03 4.93
C THR A 17 30.32 -23.60 4.47
N GLN A 18 31.00 -22.78 5.24
CA GLN A 18 31.35 -21.41 4.87
C GLN A 18 32.45 -21.42 3.81
N ALA A 19 32.11 -21.01 2.60
CA ALA A 19 33.08 -20.58 1.61
C ALA A 19 33.71 -19.23 2.03
N PRO A 20 35.01 -18.98 1.80
CA PRO A 20 35.64 -17.75 2.24
C PRO A 20 35.08 -16.56 1.47
N ALA A 21 34.49 -15.62 2.20
CA ALA A 21 34.00 -14.35 1.67
C ALA A 21 35.18 -13.53 1.16
N ARG A 22 35.31 -13.38 -0.16
CA ARG A 22 36.17 -12.37 -0.77
C ARG A 22 35.65 -10.99 -0.37
N ARG A 23 36.36 -10.32 0.56
CA ARG A 23 36.15 -8.91 0.85
C ARG A 23 36.38 -8.09 -0.44
N ARG A 24 35.30 -7.67 -1.09
CA ARG A 24 35.38 -6.60 -2.08
C ARG A 24 35.65 -5.31 -1.32
N GLN A 25 36.89 -4.84 -1.39
CA GLN A 25 37.19 -3.45 -1.01
C GLN A 25 36.47 -2.53 -1.99
N CYS A 26 35.42 -1.82 -1.49
CA CYS A 26 34.89 -0.67 -2.20
C CYS A 26 35.99 0.40 -2.21
N ARG A 27 36.68 0.56 -3.33
CA ARG A 27 37.47 1.77 -3.60
C ARG A 27 36.48 2.91 -3.81
N VAL A 28 36.32 3.76 -2.80
CA VAL A 28 35.69 5.05 -3.00
C VAL A 28 36.70 5.88 -3.81
N SER A 29 36.47 5.97 -5.10
CA SER A 29 37.20 6.93 -5.96
C SER A 29 36.67 8.31 -5.62
N ALA A 30 37.54 9.18 -5.08
CA ALA A 30 37.23 10.59 -4.94
C ALA A 30 37.00 11.15 -6.35
N ALA A 31 35.72 11.31 -6.72
CA ALA A 31 35.36 11.96 -7.95
C ALA A 31 35.73 13.45 -7.85
N ALA A 32 36.46 13.92 -8.87
CA ALA A 32 36.88 15.30 -9.03
C ALA A 32 35.71 16.28 -8.84
N VAL A 33 35.95 17.34 -8.08
CA VAL A 33 35.08 18.51 -8.03
C VAL A 33 35.14 19.14 -9.44
N GLY A 34 34.10 18.87 -10.23
CA GLY A 34 34.05 19.32 -11.60
C GLY A 34 32.65 19.65 -12.06
N ALA A 35 32.47 20.85 -12.51
CA ALA A 35 31.37 21.47 -13.22
C ALA A 35 30.13 21.83 -12.35
N PRO A 36 29.61 23.08 -12.49
CA PRO A 36 28.35 23.46 -11.84
C PRO A 36 27.23 22.52 -12.32
N ALA A 37 26.58 21.85 -11.36
CA ALA A 37 25.44 21.02 -11.65
C ALA A 37 24.46 21.81 -12.51
N ALA A 38 24.13 21.28 -13.70
CA ALA A 38 23.11 21.85 -14.53
C ALA A 38 21.86 22.02 -13.62
N ARG A 39 21.34 23.25 -13.52
CA ARG A 39 20.14 23.53 -12.73
C ARG A 39 19.09 22.53 -13.15
N ALA A 40 18.68 21.68 -12.20
CA ALA A 40 17.62 20.72 -12.43
C ALA A 40 16.43 21.47 -13.01
N ARG A 41 16.01 21.10 -14.23
CA ARG A 41 14.85 21.71 -14.87
C ARG A 41 13.65 21.41 -14.01
N VAL A 42 13.08 22.41 -13.35
CA VAL A 42 11.85 22.23 -12.57
C VAL A 42 10.77 21.77 -13.54
N THR A 43 10.35 20.54 -13.40
CA THR A 43 9.22 20.00 -14.16
C THR A 43 7.99 20.12 -13.27
N HIS A 44 7.00 20.91 -13.71
CA HIS A 44 5.71 20.98 -13.03
C HIS A 44 4.92 19.70 -13.28
N SER A 45 4.22 19.21 -12.24
CA SER A 45 3.36 18.03 -12.31
C SER A 45 2.01 18.31 -12.97
N MET A 46 1.62 19.60 -13.07
CA MET A 46 0.40 20.08 -13.70
C MET A 46 0.61 21.43 -14.38
N PRO A 47 -0.24 21.81 -15.35
CA PRO A 47 -0.22 23.15 -15.92
C PRO A 47 -0.40 24.24 -14.85
N PRO A 48 0.25 25.42 -15.01
CA PRO A 48 0.16 26.51 -14.04
C PRO A 48 -1.27 26.94 -13.72
N GLU A 49 -2.16 26.92 -14.71
CA GLU A 49 -3.57 27.27 -14.55
C GLU A 49 -4.30 26.31 -13.61
N LYS A 50 -4.00 25.01 -13.68
CA LYS A 50 -4.55 24.03 -12.77
C LYS A 50 -4.00 24.21 -11.35
N ALA A 51 -2.71 24.48 -11.21
CA ALA A 51 -2.11 24.77 -9.90
C ALA A 51 -2.73 26.03 -9.26
N GLU A 52 -3.09 27.04 -10.07
CA GLU A 52 -3.80 28.24 -9.59
C GLU A 52 -5.21 27.89 -9.09
N VAL A 53 -5.94 27.03 -9.78
CA VAL A 53 -7.26 26.57 -9.33
C VAL A 53 -7.13 25.88 -7.96
N PHE A 54 -6.17 24.97 -7.78
CA PHE A 54 -5.96 24.32 -6.49
C PHE A 54 -5.69 25.34 -5.38
N ARG A 55 -4.81 26.32 -5.62
CA ARG A 55 -4.50 27.38 -4.66
C ARG A 55 -5.73 28.23 -4.33
N SER A 56 -6.48 28.62 -5.33
CA SER A 56 -7.69 29.44 -5.13
C SER A 56 -8.77 28.73 -4.31
N LEU A 57 -8.79 27.41 -4.34
CA LEU A 57 -9.76 26.58 -3.63
C LEU A 57 -9.29 26.13 -2.23
N GLU A 58 -8.07 26.43 -1.80
CA GLU A 58 -7.57 26.01 -0.47
C GLU A 58 -8.46 26.48 0.67
N GLY A 59 -8.90 27.74 0.65
CA GLY A 59 -9.79 28.29 1.67
C GLY A 59 -11.17 27.62 1.67
N TRP A 60 -11.68 27.24 0.50
CA TRP A 60 -12.92 26.45 0.41
C TRP A 60 -12.70 25.04 0.94
N ALA A 61 -11.62 24.37 0.56
CA ALA A 61 -11.29 23.01 1.02
C ALA A 61 -11.18 22.97 2.56
N ALA A 62 -10.52 23.95 3.16
CA ALA A 62 -10.41 24.03 4.61
C ALA A 62 -11.77 24.17 5.30
N ARG A 63 -12.70 24.95 4.75
CA ARG A 63 -13.99 25.21 5.40
C ARG A 63 -15.07 24.21 5.05
N SER A 64 -15.01 23.59 3.87
CA SER A 64 -16.12 22.79 3.33
C SER A 64 -15.75 21.33 3.10
N LEU A 65 -14.48 21.02 2.85
CA LEU A 65 -14.02 19.67 2.57
C LEU A 65 -13.48 18.98 3.83
N LEU A 66 -12.55 19.61 4.55
CA LEU A 66 -11.95 19.01 5.74
C LEU A 66 -12.95 18.65 6.84
N PRO A 67 -14.03 19.43 7.10
CA PRO A 67 -15.04 19.04 8.08
C PRO A 67 -15.83 17.78 7.75
N LEU A 68 -15.72 17.25 6.52
CA LEU A 68 -16.33 15.98 6.11
C LEU A 68 -15.50 14.76 6.53
N LEU A 69 -14.26 14.98 6.93
CA LEU A 69 -13.41 13.90 7.45
C LEU A 69 -13.96 13.43 8.80
N LYS A 70 -14.11 12.12 8.94
CA LYS A 70 -14.53 11.51 10.21
C LYS A 70 -13.35 11.32 11.16
N PRO A 71 -13.53 11.50 12.46
CA PRO A 71 -12.57 11.04 13.46
C PRO A 71 -12.29 9.55 13.30
N VAL A 72 -11.04 9.14 13.56
CA VAL A 72 -10.61 7.73 13.39
C VAL A 72 -11.46 6.80 14.26
N GLU A 73 -11.89 7.26 15.43
CA GLU A 73 -12.71 6.54 16.40
C GLU A 73 -14.12 6.22 15.86
N GLU A 74 -14.60 6.99 14.88
CA GLU A 74 -15.90 6.80 14.23
C GLU A 74 -15.80 6.03 12.91
N CYS A 75 -14.58 5.69 12.51
CA CYS A 75 -14.34 4.98 11.27
C CYS A 75 -14.42 3.47 11.48
N TRP A 76 -15.07 2.77 10.54
CA TRP A 76 -15.03 1.31 10.52
C TRP A 76 -13.60 0.77 10.42
N GLN A 77 -13.39 -0.41 10.96
CA GLN A 77 -12.11 -1.11 10.87
C GLN A 77 -12.32 -2.49 10.24
N PRO A 78 -11.32 -3.07 9.57
CA PRO A 78 -11.42 -4.43 9.02
C PRO A 78 -11.87 -5.48 10.03
N ALA A 79 -11.49 -5.32 11.29
CA ALA A 79 -11.89 -6.22 12.39
C ALA A 79 -13.42 -6.21 12.66
N ASP A 80 -14.14 -5.17 12.26
CA ASP A 80 -15.60 -5.08 12.45
C ASP A 80 -16.36 -6.07 11.55
N PHE A 81 -15.71 -6.58 10.50
CA PHE A 81 -16.32 -7.42 9.46
C PHE A 81 -15.72 -8.83 9.38
N LEU A 82 -14.62 -9.06 10.05
CA LEU A 82 -13.85 -10.30 9.95
C LEU A 82 -13.90 -11.08 11.29
N PRO A 83 -13.70 -12.40 11.25
CA PRO A 83 -13.56 -13.20 12.46
C PRO A 83 -12.50 -12.62 13.41
N ASP A 84 -12.84 -12.52 14.69
CA ASP A 84 -11.93 -12.03 15.72
C ASP A 84 -10.87 -13.08 16.03
N SER A 85 -9.62 -12.79 15.67
CA SER A 85 -8.48 -13.69 15.87
C SER A 85 -8.15 -13.95 17.35
N SER A 86 -8.65 -13.14 18.28
CA SER A 86 -8.49 -13.32 19.72
C SER A 86 -9.61 -14.16 20.35
N SER A 87 -10.70 -14.39 19.63
CA SER A 87 -11.86 -15.15 20.08
C SER A 87 -11.59 -16.65 20.08
N GLU A 88 -12.07 -17.36 21.11
CA GLU A 88 -12.11 -18.84 21.12
C GLU A 88 -12.95 -19.39 19.95
N MET A 89 -13.89 -18.60 19.43
CA MET A 89 -14.75 -18.94 18.31
C MET A 89 -14.09 -18.71 16.95
N PHE A 90 -12.90 -18.12 16.88
CA PHE A 90 -12.23 -17.77 15.60
C PHE A 90 -12.26 -18.89 14.58
N GLY A 91 -11.87 -20.11 14.99
CA GLY A 91 -11.85 -21.27 14.09
C GLY A 91 -13.24 -21.66 13.57
N HIS A 92 -14.31 -21.43 14.35
CA HIS A 92 -15.69 -21.64 13.93
C HIS A 92 -16.10 -20.58 12.92
N GLU A 93 -15.88 -19.32 13.24
CA GLU A 93 -16.23 -18.18 12.39
C GLU A 93 -15.51 -18.22 11.03
N VAL A 94 -14.25 -18.63 11.00
CA VAL A 94 -13.49 -18.86 9.75
C VAL A 94 -14.14 -19.98 8.92
N ARG A 95 -14.59 -21.08 9.53
CA ARG A 95 -15.29 -22.15 8.79
C ARG A 95 -16.61 -21.65 8.19
N GLU A 96 -17.36 -20.86 8.93
CA GLU A 96 -18.59 -20.25 8.42
C GLU A 96 -18.32 -19.28 7.28
N LEU A 97 -17.29 -18.42 7.41
CA LEU A 97 -16.87 -17.53 6.34
C LEU A 97 -16.52 -18.32 5.06
N ARG A 98 -15.75 -19.39 5.21
CA ARG A 98 -15.40 -20.28 4.08
C ARG A 98 -16.59 -20.96 3.45
N ALA A 99 -17.56 -21.39 4.26
CA ALA A 99 -18.79 -22.00 3.75
C ALA A 99 -19.61 -20.99 2.93
N ARG A 100 -19.70 -19.73 3.38
CA ARG A 100 -20.36 -18.66 2.61
C ARG A 100 -19.57 -18.33 1.34
N ALA A 101 -18.25 -18.22 1.44
CA ALA A 101 -17.37 -17.90 0.29
C ALA A 101 -17.38 -19.01 -0.77
N ALA A 102 -17.59 -20.30 -0.39
CA ALA A 102 -17.65 -21.41 -1.32
C ALA A 102 -18.85 -21.30 -2.29
N GLY A 103 -19.92 -20.64 -1.90
CA GLY A 103 -21.09 -20.40 -2.75
C GLY A 103 -20.97 -19.23 -3.72
N LEU A 104 -19.90 -18.45 -3.63
CA LEU A 104 -19.70 -17.30 -4.52
C LEU A 104 -19.05 -17.75 -5.84
N PRO A 105 -19.49 -17.21 -7.00
CA PRO A 105 -18.85 -17.43 -8.28
C PRO A 105 -17.39 -16.95 -8.29
N ASP A 106 -16.52 -17.61 -9.07
CA ASP A 106 -15.09 -17.28 -9.14
C ASP A 106 -14.85 -15.87 -9.71
N GLU A 107 -15.75 -15.37 -10.55
CA GLU A 107 -15.67 -14.02 -11.13
C GLU A 107 -15.64 -12.93 -10.07
N TYR A 108 -16.30 -13.11 -8.92
CA TYR A 108 -16.21 -12.17 -7.81
C TYR A 108 -14.80 -12.08 -7.24
N PHE A 109 -14.11 -13.22 -7.13
CA PHE A 109 -12.74 -13.24 -6.64
C PHE A 109 -11.75 -12.64 -7.64
N VAL A 110 -12.01 -12.75 -8.95
CA VAL A 110 -11.21 -12.04 -9.97
C VAL A 110 -11.29 -10.53 -9.76
N VAL A 111 -12.50 -9.99 -9.54
CA VAL A 111 -12.70 -8.56 -9.26
C VAL A 111 -12.03 -8.16 -7.95
N LEU A 112 -12.29 -8.89 -6.86
CA LEU A 112 -11.73 -8.60 -5.54
C LEU A 112 -10.18 -8.62 -5.54
N VAL A 113 -9.56 -9.53 -6.29
CA VAL A 113 -8.10 -9.56 -6.46
C VAL A 113 -7.62 -8.31 -7.20
N GLY A 114 -8.32 -7.89 -8.26
CA GLY A 114 -7.99 -6.68 -9.00
C GLY A 114 -8.06 -5.43 -8.10
N ASP A 115 -9.11 -5.29 -7.33
CA ASP A 115 -9.29 -4.20 -6.37
C ASP A 115 -8.19 -4.24 -5.30
N MET A 116 -7.95 -5.39 -4.68
CA MET A 116 -6.90 -5.55 -3.68
C MET A 116 -5.52 -5.17 -4.21
N VAL A 117 -5.16 -5.61 -5.41
CA VAL A 117 -3.85 -5.29 -6.01
C VAL A 117 -3.68 -3.77 -6.15
N THR A 118 -4.75 -3.06 -6.50
CA THR A 118 -4.74 -1.60 -6.61
C THR A 118 -4.60 -0.94 -5.25
N GLU A 119 -5.35 -1.39 -4.26
CA GLU A 119 -5.33 -0.84 -2.90
C GLU A 119 -3.98 -1.08 -2.19
N GLU A 120 -3.40 -2.25 -2.36
CA GLU A 120 -2.08 -2.57 -1.79
C GLU A 120 -0.93 -1.80 -2.47
N ALA A 121 -1.14 -1.26 -3.67
CA ALA A 121 -0.19 -0.38 -4.34
C ALA A 121 -0.21 1.07 -3.82
N LEU A 122 -1.03 1.37 -2.83
CA LEU A 122 -1.21 2.69 -2.21
C LEU A 122 0.10 3.44 -1.90
N PRO A 123 1.16 2.84 -1.34
CA PRO A 123 2.42 3.57 -1.09
C PRO A 123 3.02 4.21 -2.33
N THR A 124 2.87 3.56 -3.49
CA THR A 124 3.43 4.04 -4.77
C THR A 124 2.69 5.28 -5.26
N TYR A 125 1.37 5.23 -5.37
CA TYR A 125 0.62 6.39 -5.88
C TYR A 125 0.46 7.50 -4.85
N GLN A 126 0.45 7.20 -3.55
CA GLN A 126 0.48 8.22 -2.49
C GLN A 126 1.76 9.06 -2.56
N THR A 127 2.92 8.42 -2.69
CA THR A 127 4.19 9.12 -2.85
C THR A 127 4.15 10.08 -4.05
N MET A 128 3.55 9.64 -5.16
CA MET A 128 3.40 10.49 -6.34
C MET A 128 2.41 11.64 -6.12
N ILE A 129 1.26 11.39 -5.48
CA ILE A 129 0.26 12.42 -5.20
C ILE A 129 0.86 13.52 -4.31
N ASN A 130 1.70 13.16 -3.33
CA ASN A 130 2.37 14.13 -2.46
C ASN A 130 3.24 15.12 -3.22
N THR A 131 3.79 14.74 -4.38
CA THR A 131 4.64 15.59 -5.21
C THR A 131 3.89 16.46 -6.21
N LEU A 132 2.56 16.34 -6.29
CA LEU A 132 1.75 17.17 -7.19
C LEU A 132 1.79 18.65 -6.74
N ASP A 133 1.93 19.57 -7.71
CA ASP A 133 2.00 21.03 -7.45
C ASP A 133 0.79 21.56 -6.67
N GLY A 134 -0.37 20.91 -6.76
CA GLY A 134 -1.56 21.26 -6.00
C GLY A 134 -1.59 20.73 -4.57
N VAL A 135 -0.84 19.68 -4.25
CA VAL A 135 -0.82 19.03 -2.92
C VAL A 135 0.40 19.48 -2.10
N ARG A 136 1.61 19.36 -2.66
CA ARG A 136 2.89 19.79 -2.05
C ARG A 136 3.12 19.25 -0.64
N ASP A 137 3.12 17.95 -0.53
CA ASP A 137 3.31 17.26 0.75
C ASP A 137 4.51 16.30 0.71
N GLU A 138 5.66 16.78 0.25
CA GLU A 138 6.88 15.97 0.12
C GLU A 138 7.38 15.43 1.46
N THR A 139 7.05 16.11 2.55
CA THR A 139 7.44 15.69 3.92
C THR A 139 6.40 14.79 4.59
N GLY A 140 5.19 14.67 4.02
CA GLY A 140 4.06 13.99 4.66
C GLY A 140 3.45 14.76 5.84
N ALA A 141 3.78 16.05 6.02
CA ALA A 141 3.39 16.86 7.17
C ALA A 141 2.86 18.27 6.80
N SER A 142 2.58 18.53 5.53
CA SER A 142 2.04 19.82 5.09
C SER A 142 0.67 20.09 5.69
N ASN A 143 0.46 21.36 6.13
CA ASN A 143 -0.85 21.83 6.61
C ASN A 143 -1.74 22.35 5.47
N CYS A 144 -1.31 22.26 4.22
CA CYS A 144 -2.16 22.57 3.08
C CYS A 144 -3.44 21.71 3.14
N PRO A 145 -4.65 22.29 2.95
CA PRO A 145 -5.89 21.54 3.02
C PRO A 145 -5.94 20.32 2.12
N TRP A 146 -5.35 20.42 0.92
CA TRP A 146 -5.29 19.30 -0.01
C TRP A 146 -4.37 18.17 0.51
N ALA A 147 -3.26 18.51 1.14
CA ALA A 147 -2.36 17.53 1.74
C ALA A 147 -3.02 16.83 2.95
N VAL A 148 -3.73 17.59 3.80
CA VAL A 148 -4.49 17.02 4.92
C VAL A 148 -5.56 16.07 4.41
N TRP A 149 -6.33 16.49 3.39
CA TRP A 149 -7.35 15.64 2.78
C TRP A 149 -6.74 14.35 2.20
N THR A 150 -5.67 14.49 1.43
CA THR A 150 -5.03 13.34 0.76
C THR A 150 -4.50 12.32 1.77
N ARG A 151 -3.90 12.76 2.89
CA ARG A 151 -3.48 11.83 3.95
C ARG A 151 -4.65 11.12 4.61
N ALA A 152 -5.74 11.83 4.88
CA ALA A 152 -6.94 11.22 5.46
C ALA A 152 -7.60 10.23 4.49
N TRP A 153 -7.67 10.59 3.20
CA TRP A 153 -8.12 9.68 2.14
C TRP A 153 -7.23 8.44 2.06
N THR A 154 -5.90 8.60 2.08
CA THR A 154 -4.95 7.47 2.09
C THR A 154 -5.18 6.53 3.27
N ALA A 155 -5.47 7.08 4.45
CA ALA A 155 -5.78 6.27 5.63
C ALA A 155 -7.08 5.47 5.46
N GLU A 156 -8.05 6.00 4.69
CA GLU A 156 -9.28 5.29 4.34
C GLU A 156 -9.00 4.15 3.34
N GLU A 157 -8.31 4.45 2.24
CA GLU A 157 -7.98 3.48 1.20
C GLU A 157 -7.13 2.32 1.76
N ASN A 158 -6.23 2.60 2.70
CA ASN A 158 -5.45 1.55 3.36
C ASN A 158 -6.34 0.50 4.05
N ARG A 159 -7.51 0.88 4.58
CA ARG A 159 -8.46 -0.07 5.17
C ARG A 159 -9.12 -0.96 4.13
N HIS A 160 -9.33 -0.45 2.91
CA HIS A 160 -9.87 -1.23 1.81
C HIS A 160 -8.92 -2.36 1.42
N GLY A 161 -7.63 -2.07 1.22
CA GLY A 161 -6.62 -3.09 0.96
C GLY A 161 -6.54 -4.13 2.08
N ASP A 162 -6.53 -3.67 3.33
CA ASP A 162 -6.43 -4.54 4.51
C ASP A 162 -7.62 -5.51 4.63
N ILE A 163 -8.87 -5.02 4.47
CA ILE A 163 -10.05 -5.91 4.55
C ILE A 163 -10.11 -6.89 3.38
N LEU A 164 -9.79 -6.44 2.16
CA LEU A 164 -9.79 -7.30 0.99
C LEU A 164 -8.74 -8.42 1.11
N GLY A 165 -7.52 -8.07 1.50
CA GLY A 165 -6.43 -9.02 1.71
C GLY A 165 -6.77 -10.06 2.76
N LYS A 166 -7.23 -9.63 3.93
CA LYS A 166 -7.64 -10.52 5.02
C LYS A 166 -8.81 -11.41 4.65
N TYR A 167 -9.84 -10.85 3.99
CA TYR A 167 -10.99 -11.64 3.55
C TYR A 167 -10.57 -12.73 2.56
N MET A 168 -9.79 -12.40 1.55
CA MET A 168 -9.35 -13.39 0.56
C MET A 168 -8.47 -14.47 1.19
N TYR A 169 -7.56 -14.09 2.09
CA TYR A 169 -6.74 -15.04 2.84
C TYR A 169 -7.58 -16.01 3.66
N LEU A 170 -8.56 -15.49 4.42
CA LEU A 170 -9.44 -16.30 5.27
C LEU A 170 -10.40 -17.16 4.45
N SER A 171 -10.87 -16.69 3.31
CA SER A 171 -11.79 -17.42 2.43
C SER A 171 -11.20 -18.71 1.88
N GLY A 172 -9.87 -18.72 1.66
CA GLY A 172 -9.17 -19.84 1.05
C GLY A 172 -9.51 -20.10 -0.42
N ARG A 173 -10.14 -19.10 -1.11
CA ARG A 173 -10.58 -19.20 -2.51
C ARG A 173 -9.52 -18.74 -3.50
N VAL A 174 -8.46 -18.07 -3.04
CA VAL A 174 -7.46 -17.41 -3.87
C VAL A 174 -6.06 -17.89 -3.48
N ASP A 175 -5.19 -18.08 -4.46
CA ASP A 175 -3.75 -18.27 -4.21
C ASP A 175 -3.11 -16.94 -3.79
N MET A 176 -3.15 -16.65 -2.49
CA MET A 176 -2.63 -15.42 -1.93
C MET A 176 -1.14 -15.23 -2.20
N ARG A 177 -0.37 -16.31 -2.31
CA ARG A 177 1.05 -16.20 -2.65
C ARG A 177 1.28 -15.59 -4.03
N MET A 178 0.41 -15.91 -4.99
CA MET A 178 0.48 -15.30 -6.34
C MET A 178 -0.01 -13.86 -6.33
N VAL A 179 -1.04 -13.57 -5.56
CA VAL A 179 -1.55 -12.19 -5.39
C VAL A 179 -0.48 -11.30 -4.76
N GLU A 180 0.12 -11.71 -3.65
CA GLU A 180 1.19 -10.98 -2.96
C GLU A 180 2.40 -10.70 -3.88
N LYS A 181 2.79 -11.67 -4.70
CA LYS A 181 3.83 -11.45 -5.72
C LYS A 181 3.42 -10.41 -6.77
N THR A 182 2.16 -10.42 -7.18
CA THR A 182 1.65 -9.44 -8.16
C THR A 182 1.71 -8.04 -7.58
N VAL A 183 1.29 -7.84 -6.33
CA VAL A 183 1.42 -6.57 -5.61
C VAL A 183 2.88 -6.10 -5.56
N GLN A 184 3.80 -7.00 -5.21
CA GLN A 184 5.24 -6.67 -5.16
C GLN A 184 5.79 -6.26 -6.54
N TYR A 185 5.39 -6.95 -7.60
CA TYR A 185 5.77 -6.57 -8.96
C TYR A 185 5.22 -5.19 -9.34
N LEU A 186 3.96 -4.91 -8.99
CA LEU A 186 3.34 -3.62 -9.27
C LEU A 186 4.08 -2.48 -8.56
N ILE A 187 4.31 -2.61 -7.26
CA ILE A 187 5.04 -1.61 -6.47
C ILE A 187 6.47 -1.45 -6.99
N GLY A 188 7.16 -2.56 -7.27
CA GLY A 188 8.54 -2.55 -7.76
C GLY A 188 8.69 -1.97 -9.16
N SER A 189 7.67 -2.05 -10.00
CA SER A 189 7.66 -1.46 -11.35
C SER A 189 7.47 0.06 -11.31
N GLY A 190 6.93 0.60 -10.23
CA GLY A 190 6.59 2.01 -10.09
C GLY A 190 5.46 2.44 -11.00
N MET A 191 5.18 3.75 -11.02
CA MET A 191 4.11 4.32 -11.84
C MET A 191 4.67 4.90 -13.13
N VAL A 192 4.12 4.47 -14.27
CA VAL A 192 4.52 4.98 -15.59
C VAL A 192 3.83 6.32 -15.86
N ARG A 193 4.63 7.38 -16.06
CA ARG A 193 4.13 8.66 -16.58
C ARG A 193 4.00 8.57 -18.09
N THR A 194 2.78 8.57 -18.60
CA THR A 194 2.57 8.74 -20.05
C THR A 194 2.72 10.21 -20.44
N ARG A 195 3.15 10.48 -21.70
CA ARG A 195 3.32 11.84 -22.23
C ARG A 195 2.01 12.66 -22.27
N HIS A 196 0.87 12.04 -22.03
CA HIS A 196 -0.47 12.66 -22.20
C HIS A 196 -1.19 12.96 -20.88
N HIS A 197 -0.46 13.14 -19.77
CA HIS A 197 -1.04 13.58 -18.49
C HIS A 197 -2.10 12.62 -17.88
N HIS A 198 -2.25 11.41 -18.38
CA HIS A 198 -3.09 10.39 -17.77
C HIS A 198 -2.23 9.43 -16.96
N LEU A 199 -2.64 9.26 -15.71
CA LEU A 199 -2.07 8.26 -14.83
C LEU A 199 -2.66 6.91 -15.23
N TYR A 200 -1.83 6.01 -15.73
CA TYR A 200 -2.21 4.61 -15.92
C TYR A 200 -1.33 3.74 -15.03
N ILE A 201 -1.96 2.95 -14.18
CA ILE A 201 -1.30 1.81 -13.56
C ILE A 201 -1.18 0.77 -14.67
N HIS A 202 0.04 0.49 -15.09
CA HIS A 202 0.28 -0.55 -16.09
C HIS A 202 0.19 -1.89 -15.34
N LEU A 203 -0.99 -2.48 -15.33
CA LEU A 203 -1.15 -3.88 -14.99
C LEU A 203 -0.53 -4.65 -16.14
N GLY A 204 0.73 -5.06 -15.97
CA GLY A 204 1.35 -6.03 -16.86
C GLY A 204 0.66 -7.38 -16.65
N LEU A 205 -0.36 -7.66 -17.43
CA LEU A 205 -0.91 -9.00 -17.63
C LEU A 205 -0.13 -9.71 -18.71
#